data_6a7a99e822ce83b788bd407be42972e4
#
_entry.id   6a7a99e822ce83b788bd407be42972e4
#
_cell.length_a   1.000
_cell.length_b   1.000
_cell.length_c   1.000
_cell.angle_alpha   90.00
_cell.angle_beta   90.00
_cell.angle_gamma   90.00
#
_symmetry.space_group_name_H-M   'P 1'
#
loop_
_entity.id
_entity.type
_entity.pdbx_description
1 polymer ?
#
loop_
_entity_poly.entity_id
_entity_poly.type
_entity_poly.pdbx_seq_one_letter_code
_entity_poly.pdbx_strand_id
1 'polypeptide(L)'
;MTVTKLILAAIVFSVSTHLWAQDCLSGLPESLKSTVEQDNWKIVQPGDIPLDDWKLWKNTHQGQCPGVAVGNFFPKADSSFAVALIQQDDQKKLLEKLLIVTVKKGQSTTEVVVPPIEVATPSVVWKLPPGHYAGVDGTKASTSRDSFVYEKVASSAKQFYYHGSHLESFVISN
;
A
#
# COMPACT_ATOMS: atom_id res chain seq x y z
N MET A 1 43.72 -53.26 25.76
CA MET A 1 42.71 -53.04 24.71
C MET A 1 41.83 -51.89 25.17
N THR A 2 42.04 -50.68 24.66
CA THR A 2 41.38 -49.44 25.07
C THR A 2 40.37 -49.06 24.00
N VAL A 3 39.09 -49.11 24.33
CA VAL A 3 37.99 -48.76 23.39
C VAL A 3 37.70 -47.26 23.52
N THR A 4 38.08 -46.51 22.51
CA THR A 4 37.81 -45.05 22.39
C THR A 4 36.39 -44.87 21.88
N LYS A 5 35.50 -44.33 22.71
CA LYS A 5 34.12 -43.94 22.31
C LYS A 5 34.16 -42.59 21.57
N LEU A 6 33.84 -42.60 20.27
CA LEU A 6 33.61 -41.41 19.48
C LEU A 6 32.20 -40.89 19.79
N ILE A 7 32.10 -39.68 20.37
CA ILE A 7 30.82 -38.96 20.54
C ILE A 7 30.64 -38.07 19.33
N LEU A 8 29.67 -38.42 18.49
CA LEU A 8 29.24 -37.60 17.33
C LEU A 8 28.27 -36.55 17.86
N ALA A 9 28.72 -35.30 17.95
CA ALA A 9 27.84 -34.17 18.28
C ALA A 9 27.11 -33.72 17.02
N ALA A 10 25.81 -33.97 16.93
CA ALA A 10 24.94 -33.45 15.85
C ALA A 10 24.62 -31.98 16.15
N ILE A 11 25.22 -31.07 15.38
CA ILE A 11 24.88 -29.64 15.40
C ILE A 11 23.62 -29.47 14.57
N VAL A 12 22.49 -29.28 15.25
CA VAL A 12 21.21 -28.89 14.60
C VAL A 12 21.28 -27.41 14.27
N PHE A 13 21.55 -27.07 13.01
CA PHE A 13 21.38 -25.71 12.51
C PHE A 13 19.89 -25.41 12.41
N SER A 14 19.35 -24.71 13.39
CA SER A 14 18.02 -24.10 13.30
C SER A 14 18.11 -22.95 12.31
N VAL A 15 17.73 -23.19 11.05
CA VAL A 15 17.52 -22.15 10.07
C VAL A 15 16.24 -21.43 10.47
N SER A 16 16.37 -20.33 11.22
CA SER A 16 15.28 -19.40 11.46
C SER A 16 14.94 -18.73 10.12
N THR A 17 13.93 -19.25 9.45
CA THR A 17 13.31 -18.55 8.33
C THR A 17 12.61 -17.32 8.88
N HIS A 18 13.33 -16.21 9.00
CA HIS A 18 12.69 -14.91 9.13
C HIS A 18 11.91 -14.70 7.82
N LEU A 19 10.60 -14.93 7.89
CA LEU A 19 9.68 -14.38 6.89
C LEU A 19 9.87 -12.87 6.95
N TRP A 20 10.58 -12.35 5.97
CA TRP A 20 10.73 -10.92 5.77
C TRP A 20 9.33 -10.38 5.48
N ALA A 21 8.69 -9.82 6.48
CA ALA A 21 7.61 -8.88 6.25
C ALA A 21 8.25 -7.76 5.42
N GLN A 22 7.84 -7.63 4.17
CA GLN A 22 8.38 -6.61 3.29
C GLN A 22 8.02 -5.27 3.93
N ASP A 23 9.04 -4.62 4.49
CA ASP A 23 8.87 -3.29 5.09
C ASP A 23 8.51 -2.31 3.98
N CYS A 24 7.26 -1.94 3.95
CA CYS A 24 6.71 -0.98 3.00
C CYS A 24 7.42 0.39 3.03
N LEU A 25 8.16 0.66 4.09
CA LEU A 25 8.89 1.91 4.27
C LEU A 25 10.27 1.88 3.62
N SER A 26 10.86 0.70 3.41
CA SER A 26 12.28 0.58 2.98
C SER A 26 12.59 1.18 1.61
N GLY A 27 11.59 1.30 0.73
CA GLY A 27 11.74 1.87 -0.62
C GLY A 27 11.27 3.32 -0.76
N LEU A 28 10.78 3.95 0.33
CA LEU A 28 10.22 5.30 0.27
C LEU A 28 11.29 6.36 0.55
N PRO A 29 11.24 7.51 -0.17
CA PRO A 29 12.06 8.67 0.17
C PRO A 29 11.82 9.11 1.62
N GLU A 30 12.88 9.51 2.33
CA GLU A 30 12.76 9.94 3.73
C GLU A 30 11.83 11.14 3.88
N SER A 31 11.84 12.07 2.90
CA SER A 31 10.90 13.19 2.85
C SER A 31 9.43 12.75 2.79
N LEU A 32 9.14 11.59 2.19
CA LEU A 32 7.79 11.05 2.17
C LEU A 32 7.40 10.49 3.55
N LYS A 33 8.29 9.73 4.18
CA LYS A 33 8.04 9.15 5.50
C LYS A 33 7.71 10.23 6.52
N SER A 34 8.57 11.27 6.61
CA SER A 34 8.35 12.38 7.54
C SER A 34 7.05 13.16 7.28
N THR A 35 6.57 13.19 6.02
CA THR A 35 5.32 13.86 5.66
C THR A 35 4.09 13.03 6.05
N VAL A 36 4.16 11.70 5.95
CA VAL A 36 2.99 10.83 6.16
C VAL A 36 2.85 10.35 7.59
N GLU A 37 3.94 10.26 8.35
CA GLU A 37 3.95 9.77 9.73
C GLU A 37 3.66 10.86 10.78
N GLN A 38 3.18 12.03 10.35
CA GLN A 38 2.76 13.10 11.25
C GLN A 38 1.49 12.68 12.02
N ASP A 39 1.35 13.17 13.24
CA ASP A 39 0.14 13.01 14.07
C ASP A 39 -0.25 11.53 14.33
N ASN A 40 0.74 10.64 14.51
CA ASN A 40 0.54 9.21 14.76
C ASN A 40 -0.12 8.41 13.60
N TRP A 41 -0.21 8.98 12.41
CA TRP A 41 -0.58 8.21 11.23
C TRP A 41 0.55 7.25 10.84
N LYS A 42 0.20 6.05 10.40
CA LYS A 42 1.15 5.06 9.89
C LYS A 42 0.69 4.51 8.54
N ILE A 43 1.63 4.18 7.69
CA ILE A 43 1.36 3.52 6.40
C ILE A 43 0.83 2.11 6.69
N VAL A 44 -0.23 1.71 5.98
CA VAL A 44 -0.79 0.35 6.06
C VAL A 44 0.27 -0.67 5.71
N GLN A 45 0.48 -1.63 6.61
CA GLN A 45 1.43 -2.73 6.48
C GLN A 45 0.70 -4.07 6.31
N PRO A 46 1.36 -5.12 5.82
CA PRO A 46 0.78 -6.47 5.75
C PRO A 46 0.16 -6.95 7.07
N GLY A 47 0.77 -6.60 8.20
CA GLY A 47 0.30 -6.99 9.53
C GLY A 47 -0.93 -6.22 10.02
N ASP A 48 -1.32 -5.15 9.37
CA ASP A 48 -2.52 -4.38 9.71
C ASP A 48 -3.78 -4.95 9.02
N ILE A 49 -3.61 -5.77 7.99
CA ILE A 49 -4.70 -6.36 7.18
C ILE A 49 -5.09 -7.71 7.78
N PRO A 50 -6.39 -8.04 7.87
CA PRO A 50 -6.83 -9.36 8.27
C PRO A 50 -6.16 -10.47 7.45
N LEU A 51 -5.77 -11.57 8.10
CA LEU A 51 -4.92 -12.61 7.50
C LEU A 51 -5.50 -13.18 6.18
N ASP A 52 -6.82 -13.36 6.10
CA ASP A 52 -7.44 -13.94 4.91
C ASP A 52 -7.51 -12.92 3.77
N ASP A 53 -7.78 -11.65 4.08
CA ASP A 53 -7.73 -10.55 3.11
C ASP A 53 -6.30 -10.36 2.59
N TRP A 54 -5.30 -10.44 3.48
CA TRP A 54 -3.89 -10.38 3.08
C TRP A 54 -3.49 -11.51 2.15
N LYS A 55 -3.91 -12.76 2.42
CA LYS A 55 -3.64 -13.90 1.54
C LYS A 55 -4.25 -13.70 0.16
N LEU A 56 -5.50 -13.22 0.10
CA LEU A 56 -6.21 -12.95 -1.13
C LEU A 56 -5.48 -11.87 -1.95
N TRP A 57 -5.19 -10.74 -1.33
CA TRP A 57 -4.53 -9.61 -1.98
C TRP A 57 -3.11 -9.96 -2.47
N LYS A 58 -2.31 -10.63 -1.64
CA LYS A 58 -0.95 -11.04 -1.97
C LYS A 58 -0.87 -11.95 -3.19
N ASN A 59 -1.87 -12.79 -3.44
CA ASN A 59 -1.87 -13.70 -4.59
C ASN A 59 -1.87 -12.94 -5.92
N THR A 60 -2.51 -11.78 -5.99
CA THR A 60 -2.64 -10.96 -7.19
C THR A 60 -1.64 -9.79 -7.23
N HIS A 61 -1.06 -9.41 -6.09
CA HIS A 61 -0.18 -8.24 -5.94
C HIS A 61 1.18 -8.61 -5.34
N GLN A 62 1.80 -9.68 -5.86
CA GLN A 62 3.10 -10.16 -5.37
C GLN A 62 4.17 -9.08 -5.41
N GLY A 63 4.91 -8.93 -4.31
CA GLY A 63 5.99 -7.94 -4.20
C GLY A 63 5.55 -6.49 -4.08
N GLN A 64 4.23 -6.21 -4.03
CA GLN A 64 3.71 -4.87 -3.77
C GLN A 64 3.48 -4.63 -2.29
N CYS A 65 3.50 -3.36 -1.91
CA CYS A 65 3.17 -2.89 -0.57
C CYS A 65 1.68 -2.51 -0.51
N PRO A 66 0.90 -3.01 0.45
CA PRO A 66 -0.53 -2.71 0.51
C PRO A 66 -0.85 -1.26 0.83
N GLY A 67 0.06 -0.55 1.50
CA GLY A 67 -0.15 0.85 1.89
C GLY A 67 0.42 1.87 0.92
N VAL A 68 1.13 1.45 -0.15
CA VAL A 68 1.80 2.39 -1.07
C VAL A 68 1.74 1.90 -2.51
N ALA A 69 1.18 2.72 -3.38
CA ALA A 69 1.32 2.58 -4.83
C ALA A 69 2.28 3.64 -5.36
N VAL A 70 3.28 3.22 -6.12
CA VAL A 70 4.26 4.12 -6.76
C VAL A 70 3.98 4.17 -8.25
N GLY A 71 3.80 5.36 -8.82
CA GLY A 71 3.47 5.50 -10.23
C GLY A 71 3.66 6.91 -10.76
N ASN A 72 3.41 7.06 -12.05
CA ASN A 72 3.37 8.36 -12.74
C ASN A 72 1.92 8.87 -12.78
N PHE A 73 1.35 9.13 -11.60
CA PHE A 73 -0.06 9.55 -11.48
C PHE A 73 -0.25 11.00 -11.89
N PHE A 74 0.61 11.89 -11.42
CA PHE A 74 0.48 13.32 -11.60
C PHE A 74 1.35 13.85 -12.76
N PRO A 75 0.79 14.73 -13.66
CA PRO A 75 1.58 15.33 -14.72
C PRO A 75 2.69 16.24 -14.17
N LYS A 76 3.90 16.10 -14.73
CA LYS A 76 5.06 16.92 -14.38
C LYS A 76 5.66 16.68 -12.97
N ALA A 77 5.28 15.59 -12.28
CA ALA A 77 5.99 15.12 -11.09
C ALA A 77 7.22 14.28 -11.50
N ASP A 78 8.26 14.28 -10.67
CA ASP A 78 9.41 13.37 -10.85
C ASP A 78 9.00 11.96 -10.38
N SER A 79 8.19 11.90 -9.31
CA SER A 79 7.54 10.68 -8.82
C SER A 79 6.24 11.04 -8.08
N SER A 80 5.31 10.09 -8.03
CA SER A 80 4.08 10.23 -7.26
C SER A 80 3.73 8.93 -6.54
N PHE A 81 3.11 9.09 -5.36
CA PHE A 81 2.77 8.01 -4.45
C PHE A 81 1.31 8.17 -4.04
N ALA A 82 0.54 7.09 -4.12
CA ALA A 82 -0.73 7.00 -3.41
C ALA A 82 -0.47 6.23 -2.12
N VAL A 83 -0.87 6.80 -0.97
CA VAL A 83 -0.49 6.29 0.35
C VAL A 83 -1.73 6.12 1.21
N ALA A 84 -2.03 4.88 1.57
CA ALA A 84 -3.07 4.53 2.53
C ALA A 84 -2.49 4.58 3.94
N LEU A 85 -3.13 5.37 4.81
CA LEU A 85 -2.70 5.62 6.17
C LEU A 85 -3.78 5.20 7.16
N ILE A 86 -3.34 4.68 8.29
CA ILE A 86 -4.22 4.34 9.41
C ILE A 86 -3.72 4.95 10.71
N GLN A 87 -4.66 5.18 11.62
CA GLN A 87 -4.43 5.67 12.96
C GLN A 87 -5.47 5.07 13.91
N GLN A 88 -5.10 4.82 15.17
CA GLN A 88 -6.08 4.59 16.22
C GLN A 88 -6.36 5.91 16.95
N ASP A 89 -7.62 6.26 17.07
CA ASP A 89 -8.04 7.40 17.88
C ASP A 89 -8.01 7.10 19.40
N ASP A 90 -8.33 8.08 20.22
CA ASP A 90 -8.37 7.95 21.68
C ASP A 90 -9.42 6.94 22.18
N GLN A 91 -10.43 6.63 21.36
CA GLN A 91 -11.46 5.62 21.61
C GLN A 91 -11.10 4.24 21.06
N LYS A 92 -9.87 4.07 20.54
CA LYS A 92 -9.35 2.85 19.89
C LYS A 92 -10.09 2.49 18.59
N LYS A 93 -10.79 3.43 17.98
CA LYS A 93 -11.36 3.25 16.66
C LYS A 93 -10.28 3.38 15.61
N LEU A 94 -10.37 2.56 14.59
CA LEU A 94 -9.46 2.63 13.45
C LEU A 94 -9.95 3.70 12.48
N LEU A 95 -9.11 4.71 12.27
CA LEU A 95 -9.31 5.72 11.23
C LEU A 95 -8.40 5.40 10.05
N GLU A 96 -8.87 5.66 8.84
CA GLU A 96 -8.04 5.61 7.64
C GLU A 96 -8.17 6.87 6.80
N LYS A 97 -7.13 7.19 6.04
CA LYS A 97 -7.13 8.25 5.00
C LYS A 97 -6.27 7.83 3.81
N LEU A 98 -6.54 8.43 2.66
CA LEU A 98 -5.76 8.25 1.45
C LEU A 98 -5.13 9.57 1.03
N LEU A 99 -3.83 9.57 0.81
CA LEU A 99 -3.08 10.72 0.32
C LEU A 99 -2.50 10.43 -1.06
N ILE A 100 -2.35 11.49 -1.87
CA ILE A 100 -1.37 11.52 -2.95
C ILE A 100 -0.21 12.40 -2.51
N VAL A 101 1.00 11.90 -2.67
CA VAL A 101 2.22 12.67 -2.49
C VAL A 101 2.93 12.76 -3.82
N THR A 102 3.22 13.97 -4.26
CA THR A 102 4.00 14.23 -5.48
C THR A 102 5.34 14.82 -5.11
N VAL A 103 6.40 14.30 -5.73
CA VAL A 103 7.76 14.81 -5.55
C VAL A 103 8.18 15.49 -6.85
N LYS A 104 8.65 16.73 -6.74
CA LYS A 104 9.17 17.52 -7.84
C LYS A 104 10.38 18.31 -7.39
N LYS A 105 11.53 18.10 -8.06
CA LYS A 105 12.81 18.75 -7.71
C LYS A 105 13.14 18.62 -6.22
N GLY A 106 12.88 17.44 -5.63
CA GLY A 106 13.14 17.16 -4.22
C GLY A 106 12.14 17.75 -3.22
N GLN A 107 11.13 18.50 -3.67
CA GLN A 107 10.04 19.02 -2.82
C GLN A 107 8.83 18.11 -2.91
N SER A 108 8.24 17.81 -1.76
CA SER A 108 7.01 17.00 -1.66
C SER A 108 5.81 17.91 -1.48
N THR A 109 4.72 17.58 -2.16
CA THR A 109 3.38 18.16 -1.94
C THR A 109 2.39 17.05 -1.68
N THR A 110 1.45 17.28 -0.78
CA THR A 110 0.48 16.28 -0.32
C THR A 110 -0.93 16.77 -0.62
N GLU A 111 -1.74 15.88 -1.16
CA GLU A 111 -3.18 16.08 -1.40
C GLU A 111 -3.96 14.99 -0.66
N VAL A 112 -4.98 15.36 0.09
CA VAL A 112 -5.89 14.42 0.76
C VAL A 112 -6.97 14.00 -0.25
N VAL A 113 -6.99 12.72 -0.61
CA VAL A 113 -7.94 12.14 -1.57
C VAL A 113 -9.18 11.59 -0.85
N VAL A 114 -8.94 10.85 0.25
CA VAL A 114 -9.99 10.41 1.16
C VAL A 114 -9.66 11.00 2.53
N PRO A 115 -10.54 11.86 3.08
CA PRO A 115 -10.35 12.42 4.42
C PRO A 115 -10.43 11.30 5.47
N PRO A 116 -9.97 11.56 6.71
CA PRO A 116 -10.08 10.57 7.78
C PRO A 116 -11.51 10.05 7.95
N ILE A 117 -11.68 8.73 7.87
CA ILE A 117 -12.95 8.02 8.07
C ILE A 117 -12.73 6.84 9.02
N GLU A 118 -13.75 6.51 9.83
CA GLU A 118 -13.75 5.32 10.67
C GLU A 118 -13.99 4.06 9.82
N VAL A 119 -13.16 3.03 10.04
CA VAL A 119 -13.25 1.75 9.31
C VAL A 119 -13.10 0.56 10.25
N ALA A 120 -13.64 -0.58 9.85
CA ALA A 120 -13.46 -1.83 10.59
C ALA A 120 -12.11 -2.50 10.25
N THR A 121 -11.69 -2.38 9.00
CA THR A 121 -10.44 -2.97 8.47
C THR A 121 -9.80 -1.98 7.50
N PRO A 122 -8.45 -1.92 7.43
CA PRO A 122 -7.76 -1.05 6.49
C PRO A 122 -8.05 -1.39 5.04
N SER A 123 -8.11 -0.36 4.21
CA SER A 123 -8.04 -0.49 2.75
C SER A 123 -6.60 -0.55 2.27
N VAL A 124 -6.41 -1.12 1.09
CA VAL A 124 -5.11 -1.21 0.41
C VAL A 124 -5.07 -0.29 -0.80
N VAL A 125 -3.85 0.01 -1.27
CA VAL A 125 -3.66 0.81 -2.48
C VAL A 125 -2.69 0.14 -3.43
N TRP A 126 -3.00 0.13 -4.73
CA TRP A 126 -2.17 -0.46 -5.76
C TRP A 126 -2.29 0.29 -7.08
N LYS A 127 -1.34 0.06 -7.99
CA LYS A 127 -1.22 0.77 -9.26
C LYS A 127 -1.87 0.03 -10.41
N LEU A 128 -2.49 0.80 -11.31
CA LEU A 128 -2.88 0.37 -12.65
C LEU A 128 -2.07 1.12 -13.72
N PRO A 129 -1.62 0.45 -14.80
CA PRO A 129 -0.94 1.10 -15.91
C PRO A 129 -1.89 2.01 -16.71
N PRO A 130 -1.38 2.82 -17.65
CA PRO A 130 -2.22 3.50 -18.64
C PRO A 130 -3.09 2.50 -19.40
N GLY A 131 -4.35 2.89 -19.70
CA GLY A 131 -5.27 1.97 -20.37
C GLY A 131 -6.71 2.45 -20.44
N HIS A 132 -7.58 1.52 -20.84
CA HIS A 132 -9.04 1.72 -20.87
C HIS A 132 -9.66 0.89 -19.75
N TYR A 133 -10.45 1.52 -18.93
CA TYR A 133 -11.08 0.92 -17.77
C TYR A 133 -12.57 1.16 -17.75
N ALA A 134 -13.31 0.30 -17.10
CA ALA A 134 -14.75 0.42 -16.96
C ALA A 134 -15.15 0.22 -15.50
N GLY A 135 -16.05 1.06 -15.03
CA GLY A 135 -16.69 0.94 -13.73
C GLY A 135 -17.87 -0.03 -13.76
N VAL A 136 -18.28 -0.46 -12.57
CA VAL A 136 -19.46 -1.33 -12.39
C VAL A 136 -20.77 -0.65 -12.79
N ASP A 137 -20.80 0.68 -12.79
CA ASP A 137 -21.93 1.53 -13.22
C ASP A 137 -21.93 1.81 -14.73
N GLY A 138 -20.98 1.25 -15.48
CA GLY A 138 -20.79 1.51 -16.92
C GLY A 138 -19.95 2.73 -17.24
N THR A 139 -19.46 3.48 -16.25
CA THR A 139 -18.48 4.56 -16.45
C THR A 139 -17.25 4.02 -17.16
N LYS A 140 -16.75 4.74 -18.16
CA LYS A 140 -15.55 4.38 -18.92
C LYS A 140 -14.51 5.49 -18.78
N ALA A 141 -13.27 5.08 -18.51
CA ALA A 141 -12.13 5.98 -18.44
C ALA A 141 -11.00 5.51 -19.37
N SER A 142 -10.33 6.46 -19.99
CA SER A 142 -9.10 6.24 -20.74
C SER A 142 -7.99 7.05 -20.07
N THR A 143 -7.00 6.36 -19.53
CA THR A 143 -5.90 6.98 -18.81
C THR A 143 -4.62 6.93 -19.65
N SER A 144 -3.97 8.06 -19.84
CA SER A 144 -2.67 8.16 -20.52
C SER A 144 -1.48 8.02 -19.56
N ARG A 145 -1.77 7.92 -18.27
CA ARG A 145 -0.81 7.77 -17.16
C ARG A 145 -1.22 6.63 -16.25
N ASP A 146 -0.35 6.27 -15.35
CA ASP A 146 -0.72 5.37 -14.26
C ASP A 146 -1.90 5.95 -13.48
N SER A 147 -2.73 5.07 -12.97
CA SER A 147 -3.80 5.32 -12.02
C SER A 147 -3.59 4.45 -10.79
N PHE A 148 -4.34 4.69 -9.73
CA PHE A 148 -4.27 3.86 -8.56
C PHE A 148 -5.66 3.45 -8.10
N VAL A 149 -5.70 2.31 -7.45
CA VAL A 149 -6.91 1.74 -6.88
C VAL A 149 -6.81 1.80 -5.37
N TYR A 150 -7.88 2.23 -4.73
CA TYR A 150 -8.09 2.15 -3.30
C TYR A 150 -9.16 1.10 -3.05
N GLU A 151 -8.80 0.03 -2.37
CA GLU A 151 -9.59 -1.19 -2.30
C GLU A 151 -9.78 -1.63 -0.85
N LYS A 152 -11.03 -1.88 -0.47
CA LYS A 152 -11.37 -2.71 0.67
C LYS A 152 -11.41 -4.15 0.20
N VAL A 153 -10.40 -4.93 0.56
CA VAL A 153 -10.18 -6.29 0.05
C VAL A 153 -11.44 -7.13 0.18
N ALA A 154 -11.76 -7.90 -0.86
CA ALA A 154 -12.96 -8.73 -0.99
C ALA A 154 -14.30 -7.98 -0.86
N SER A 155 -14.31 -6.65 -1.00
CA SER A 155 -15.53 -5.84 -0.92
C SER A 155 -15.60 -4.88 -2.09
N SER A 156 -15.05 -3.68 -1.98
CA SER A 156 -15.20 -2.64 -2.99
C SER A 156 -13.86 -2.03 -3.37
N ALA A 157 -13.72 -1.65 -4.64
CA ALA A 157 -12.54 -0.97 -5.13
C ALA A 157 -12.91 0.25 -5.97
N LYS A 158 -12.18 1.34 -5.77
CA LYS A 158 -12.34 2.61 -6.46
C LYS A 158 -11.05 2.97 -7.16
N GLN A 159 -11.10 3.17 -8.46
CA GLN A 159 -9.98 3.67 -9.24
C GLN A 159 -9.96 5.19 -9.24
N PHE A 160 -8.77 5.75 -9.05
CA PHE A 160 -8.48 7.18 -9.12
C PHE A 160 -7.49 7.45 -10.24
N TYR A 161 -7.72 8.50 -11.02
CA TYR A 161 -6.87 8.89 -12.13
C TYR A 161 -6.94 10.41 -12.37
N TYR A 162 -5.89 10.97 -12.94
CA TYR A 162 -5.89 12.37 -13.34
C TYR A 162 -6.34 12.54 -14.80
N HIS A 163 -7.34 13.38 -14.98
CA HIS A 163 -7.73 13.92 -16.27
C HIS A 163 -7.29 15.40 -16.32
N GLY A 164 -6.23 15.68 -17.07
CA GLY A 164 -5.55 16.97 -16.96
C GLY A 164 -4.97 17.20 -15.58
N SER A 165 -5.47 18.21 -14.86
CA SER A 165 -5.09 18.51 -13.47
C SER A 165 -6.14 18.06 -12.44
N HIS A 166 -7.26 17.47 -12.87
CA HIS A 166 -8.35 17.08 -12.01
C HIS A 166 -8.25 15.59 -11.65
N LEU A 167 -8.36 15.29 -10.37
CA LEU A 167 -8.48 13.92 -9.90
C LEU A 167 -9.93 13.46 -10.06
N GLU A 168 -10.11 12.40 -10.83
CA GLU A 168 -11.39 11.74 -11.05
C GLU A 168 -11.37 10.33 -10.47
N SER A 169 -12.55 9.74 -10.27
CA SER A 169 -12.65 8.37 -9.76
C SER A 169 -13.97 7.71 -10.14
N PHE A 170 -13.95 6.37 -10.18
CA PHE A 170 -15.13 5.54 -10.33
C PHE A 170 -14.94 4.19 -9.64
N VAL A 171 -16.05 3.49 -9.36
CA VAL A 171 -16.06 2.18 -8.70
C VAL A 171 -15.80 1.09 -9.72
N ILE A 172 -14.80 0.23 -9.49
CA ILE A 172 -14.43 -0.89 -10.37
C ILE A 172 -14.88 -2.26 -9.84
N SER A 173 -15.20 -2.36 -8.55
CA SER A 173 -15.84 -3.52 -7.93
C SER A 173 -16.71 -3.11 -6.73
N ASN A 174 -17.76 -3.88 -6.47
CA ASN A 174 -18.65 -3.76 -5.30
C ASN A 174 -18.67 -5.07 -4.55
#